data_a01857cd416e57fee6056b5beb4b8c36
#
_entry.id   a01857cd416e57fee6056b5beb4b8c36
#
_cell.length_a   1.000
_cell.length_b   1.000
_cell.length_c   1.000
_cell.angle_alpha   90.00
_cell.angle_beta   90.00
_cell.angle_gamma   90.00
#
_symmetry.space_group_name_H-M   'P 1'
#
loop_
_entity.id
_entity.type
_entity.pdbx_description
1 polymer ?
#
loop_
_entity_poly.entity_id
_entity_poly.type
_entity_poly.pdbx_seq_one_letter_code
_entity_poly.pdbx_strand_id
1 'polypeptide(L)'
;NVLVKFQPDQAMRDLGIDEVKIPKMAQATYLNPIWGELDRGVMQESEVIDEMVKVAPEYEEEIRLFFRDGKDKVVKAFDYATDWIKELQSRGYKVYLLSNYPENYFELHTHNQLDFASIVDGKIISGMVKMVKPDADIYQCLFDTYGLKPEECVFLDDRPENIEGGEKLGMRGIVFKNYEDAKEKLEKILQ
;
A
#
# COMPACT_ATOMS: atom_id res chain seq x y z
N ASN A 1 0.08 0.32 5.43
CA ASN A 1 -0.82 1.16 6.28
C ASN A 1 -0.05 2.23 7.08
N VAL A 2 0.81 3.04 6.43
CA VAL A 2 1.53 4.16 7.10
C VAL A 2 0.76 5.47 6.95
N LEU A 3 0.43 5.85 5.72
CA LEU A 3 -0.30 7.08 5.41
C LEU A 3 -1.77 6.81 5.07
N VAL A 4 -2.12 5.55 4.86
CA VAL A 4 -3.48 5.11 4.52
C VAL A 4 -3.91 3.95 5.40
N LYS A 5 -5.22 3.83 5.61
CA LYS A 5 -5.87 2.66 6.17
C LYS A 5 -6.44 1.81 5.03
N PHE A 6 -5.99 0.58 4.91
CA PHE A 6 -6.60 -0.42 4.04
C PHE A 6 -7.79 -1.06 4.76
N GLN A 7 -8.99 -0.96 4.21
CA GLN A 7 -10.24 -1.28 4.88
C GLN A 7 -11.23 -2.06 3.99
N PRO A 8 -10.84 -3.19 3.39
CA PRO A 8 -11.69 -3.94 2.46
C PRO A 8 -12.98 -4.46 3.10
N ASP A 9 -12.95 -4.87 4.38
CA ASP A 9 -14.16 -5.29 5.09
C ASP A 9 -15.19 -4.18 5.17
N GLN A 10 -14.74 -2.95 5.43
CA GLN A 10 -15.64 -1.80 5.47
C GLN A 10 -16.22 -1.52 4.07
N ALA A 11 -15.40 -1.63 3.03
CA ALA A 11 -15.89 -1.49 1.65
C ALA A 11 -16.96 -2.55 1.32
N MET A 12 -16.78 -3.79 1.77
CA MET A 12 -17.79 -4.86 1.61
C MET A 12 -19.10 -4.53 2.37
N ARG A 13 -19.01 -4.02 3.60
CA ARG A 13 -20.19 -3.56 4.37
C ARG A 13 -20.93 -2.43 3.67
N ASP A 14 -20.20 -1.47 3.14
CA ASP A 14 -20.76 -0.30 2.44
C ASP A 14 -21.45 -0.69 1.12
N LEU A 15 -21.13 -1.88 0.58
CA LEU A 15 -21.84 -2.50 -0.55
C LEU A 15 -23.06 -3.33 -0.13
N GLY A 16 -23.34 -3.45 1.17
CA GLY A 16 -24.44 -4.26 1.70
C GLY A 16 -24.17 -5.76 1.74
N ILE A 17 -22.89 -6.17 1.66
CA ILE A 17 -22.51 -7.59 1.78
C ILE A 17 -22.70 -8.02 3.23
N ASP A 18 -23.37 -9.17 3.41
CA ASP A 18 -23.70 -9.72 4.73
C ASP A 18 -22.42 -10.03 5.53
N GLU A 19 -22.38 -9.62 6.81
CA GLU A 19 -21.28 -9.82 7.74
C GLU A 19 -20.81 -11.28 7.82
N VAL A 20 -21.72 -12.25 7.70
CA VAL A 20 -21.37 -13.66 7.75
C VAL A 20 -20.57 -14.15 6.54
N LYS A 21 -20.62 -13.43 5.43
CA LYS A 21 -19.88 -13.74 4.19
C LYS A 21 -18.47 -13.14 4.18
N ILE A 22 -18.29 -11.98 4.84
CA ILE A 22 -17.05 -11.19 4.79
C ILE A 22 -15.80 -12.00 5.14
N PRO A 23 -15.75 -12.80 6.24
CA PRO A 23 -14.54 -13.54 6.59
C PRO A 23 -14.10 -14.53 5.50
N LYS A 24 -15.03 -15.16 4.81
CA LYS A 24 -14.71 -16.12 3.73
C LYS A 24 -14.32 -15.40 2.46
N MET A 25 -14.99 -14.31 2.13
CA MET A 25 -14.60 -13.44 1.03
C MET A 25 -13.21 -12.85 1.24
N ALA A 26 -12.88 -12.43 2.48
CA ALA A 26 -11.55 -11.96 2.83
C ALA A 26 -10.46 -13.01 2.51
N GLN A 27 -10.69 -14.27 2.88
CA GLN A 27 -9.78 -15.39 2.58
C GLN A 27 -9.68 -15.67 1.07
N ALA A 28 -10.73 -15.45 0.31
CA ALA A 28 -10.73 -15.64 -1.13
C ALA A 28 -10.11 -14.45 -1.88
N THR A 29 -10.10 -13.26 -1.30
CA THR A 29 -9.68 -12.01 -1.93
C THR A 29 -8.37 -11.47 -1.31
N TYR A 30 -8.43 -10.42 -0.50
CA TYR A 30 -7.26 -9.67 -0.05
C TYR A 30 -6.35 -10.40 0.98
N LEU A 31 -6.80 -11.48 1.59
CA LEU A 31 -5.96 -12.39 2.39
C LEU A 31 -5.40 -13.57 1.57
N ASN A 32 -5.82 -13.72 0.31
CA ASN A 32 -5.29 -14.73 -0.59
C ASN A 32 -3.98 -14.24 -1.22
N PRO A 33 -2.93 -15.08 -1.33
CA PRO A 33 -1.68 -14.71 -1.99
C PRO A 33 -1.85 -14.17 -3.41
N ILE A 34 -2.92 -14.55 -4.12
CA ILE A 34 -3.24 -14.07 -5.48
C ILE A 34 -3.44 -12.54 -5.52
N TRP A 35 -3.79 -11.90 -4.38
CA TRP A 35 -3.84 -10.43 -4.28
C TRP A 35 -2.51 -9.78 -4.65
N GLY A 36 -1.39 -10.46 -4.34
CA GLY A 36 -0.06 -9.99 -4.70
C GLY A 36 0.15 -9.82 -6.21
N GLU A 37 -0.60 -10.54 -7.04
CA GLU A 37 -0.55 -10.37 -8.50
C GLU A 37 -1.24 -9.09 -8.96
N LEU A 38 -2.28 -8.61 -8.23
CA LEU A 38 -2.82 -7.27 -8.45
C LEU A 38 -1.78 -6.19 -8.11
N ASP A 39 -1.13 -6.33 -6.95
CA ASP A 39 -0.09 -5.39 -6.51
C ASP A 39 1.09 -5.37 -7.49
N ARG A 40 1.48 -6.52 -8.03
CA ARG A 40 2.54 -6.64 -9.03
C ARG A 40 2.10 -6.11 -10.40
N GLY A 41 0.82 -6.25 -10.75
CA GLY A 41 0.23 -5.77 -12.00
C GLY A 41 0.72 -6.49 -13.25
N VAL A 42 1.10 -7.78 -13.17
CA VAL A 42 1.49 -8.61 -14.32
C VAL A 42 0.33 -9.46 -14.83
N MET A 43 -0.59 -9.88 -13.96
CA MET A 43 -1.86 -10.51 -14.37
C MET A 43 -2.92 -9.43 -14.61
N GLN A 44 -3.85 -9.71 -15.52
CA GLN A 44 -5.02 -8.85 -15.69
C GLN A 44 -5.95 -8.95 -14.48
N GLU A 45 -6.55 -7.84 -14.06
CA GLU A 45 -7.47 -7.81 -12.91
C GLU A 45 -8.57 -8.86 -13.01
N SER A 46 -9.14 -9.06 -14.20
CA SER A 46 -10.18 -10.08 -14.45
C SER A 46 -9.69 -11.50 -14.19
N GLU A 47 -8.46 -11.82 -14.58
CA GLU A 47 -7.87 -13.15 -14.36
C GLU A 47 -7.65 -13.39 -12.86
N VAL A 48 -7.17 -12.37 -12.13
CA VAL A 48 -7.00 -12.45 -10.66
C VAL A 48 -8.35 -12.65 -9.97
N ILE A 49 -9.40 -11.93 -10.40
CA ILE A 49 -10.76 -12.08 -9.87
C ILE A 49 -11.28 -13.50 -10.13
N ASP A 50 -11.05 -14.06 -11.33
CA ASP A 50 -11.47 -15.41 -11.66
C ASP A 50 -10.77 -16.47 -10.79
N GLU A 51 -9.49 -16.29 -10.47
CA GLU A 51 -8.80 -17.15 -9.49
C GLU A 51 -9.37 -17.01 -8.07
N MET A 52 -9.72 -15.79 -7.63
CA MET A 52 -10.38 -15.57 -6.34
C MET A 52 -11.76 -16.22 -6.26
N VAL A 53 -12.54 -16.15 -7.34
CA VAL A 53 -13.86 -16.81 -7.44
C VAL A 53 -13.72 -18.32 -7.30
N LYS A 54 -12.67 -18.95 -7.83
CA LYS A 54 -12.44 -20.41 -7.68
C LYS A 54 -12.26 -20.82 -6.20
N VAL A 55 -11.78 -19.91 -5.34
CA VAL A 55 -11.62 -20.18 -3.89
C VAL A 55 -12.96 -20.17 -3.15
N ALA A 56 -13.90 -19.32 -3.57
CA ALA A 56 -15.22 -19.20 -2.95
C ALA A 56 -16.31 -18.99 -4.04
N PRO A 57 -16.57 -20.02 -4.86
CA PRO A 57 -17.49 -19.91 -6.01
C PRO A 57 -18.92 -19.58 -5.60
N GLU A 58 -19.33 -19.93 -4.39
CA GLU A 58 -20.63 -19.59 -3.82
C GLU A 58 -20.81 -18.07 -3.57
N TYR A 59 -19.74 -17.27 -3.63
CA TYR A 59 -19.76 -15.80 -3.45
C TYR A 59 -19.29 -15.08 -4.71
N GLU A 60 -19.38 -15.69 -5.89
CA GLU A 60 -18.93 -15.09 -7.14
C GLU A 60 -19.53 -13.70 -7.38
N GLU A 61 -20.85 -13.56 -7.18
CA GLU A 61 -21.55 -12.29 -7.42
C GLU A 61 -21.03 -11.19 -6.48
N GLU A 62 -20.84 -11.49 -5.19
CA GLU A 62 -20.34 -10.52 -4.20
C GLU A 62 -18.87 -10.21 -4.43
N ILE A 63 -18.03 -11.18 -4.81
CA ILE A 63 -16.63 -10.93 -5.15
C ILE A 63 -16.54 -9.98 -6.34
N ARG A 64 -17.28 -10.27 -7.42
CA ARG A 64 -17.29 -9.39 -8.60
C ARG A 64 -17.88 -8.01 -8.30
N LEU A 65 -18.91 -7.93 -7.45
CA LEU A 65 -19.46 -6.66 -6.95
C LEU A 65 -18.40 -5.84 -6.20
N PHE A 66 -17.64 -6.49 -5.31
CA PHE A 66 -16.57 -5.84 -4.53
C PHE A 66 -15.51 -5.21 -5.45
N PHE A 67 -15.05 -5.92 -6.47
CA PHE A 67 -14.06 -5.39 -7.42
C PHE A 67 -14.62 -4.32 -8.36
N ARG A 68 -15.90 -4.39 -8.71
CA ARG A 68 -16.55 -3.40 -9.57
C ARG A 68 -16.88 -2.10 -8.85
N ASP A 69 -17.51 -2.19 -7.67
CA ASP A 69 -18.15 -1.06 -6.99
C ASP A 69 -17.56 -0.75 -5.60
N GLY A 70 -16.61 -1.56 -5.11
CA GLY A 70 -15.99 -1.41 -3.79
C GLY A 70 -14.55 -0.92 -3.82
N LYS A 71 -13.88 -1.05 -4.95
CA LYS A 71 -12.44 -0.77 -5.04
C LYS A 71 -12.06 0.68 -4.70
N ASP A 72 -12.94 1.63 -4.94
CA ASP A 72 -12.76 3.04 -4.57
C ASP A 72 -12.87 3.29 -3.05
N LYS A 73 -13.39 2.32 -2.28
CA LYS A 73 -13.65 2.43 -0.84
C LYS A 73 -12.65 1.66 0.03
N VAL A 74 -11.77 0.84 -0.59
CA VAL A 74 -10.85 -0.04 0.16
C VAL A 74 -9.74 0.70 0.89
N VAL A 75 -9.52 1.98 0.58
CA VAL A 75 -8.47 2.80 1.17
C VAL A 75 -9.04 4.12 1.66
N LYS A 76 -8.50 4.60 2.78
CA LYS A 76 -8.74 5.94 3.30
C LYS A 76 -7.44 6.53 3.81
N ALA A 77 -7.09 7.76 3.41
CA ALA A 77 -5.95 8.46 3.99
C ALA A 77 -6.18 8.72 5.48
N PHE A 78 -5.12 8.63 6.28
CA PHE A 78 -5.15 9.12 7.65
C PHE A 78 -5.10 10.64 7.68
N ASP A 79 -5.78 11.23 8.64
CA ASP A 79 -5.91 12.69 8.78
C ASP A 79 -4.54 13.38 8.96
N TYR A 80 -3.56 12.71 9.55
CA TYR A 80 -2.20 13.23 9.75
C TYR A 80 -1.31 13.17 8.49
N ALA A 81 -1.68 12.41 7.46
CA ALA A 81 -0.79 12.05 6.36
C ALA A 81 -0.19 13.28 5.65
N THR A 82 -1.04 14.20 5.21
CA THR A 82 -0.62 15.42 4.51
C THR A 82 0.23 16.34 5.39
N ASP A 83 -0.18 16.53 6.64
CA ASP A 83 0.50 17.45 7.57
C ASP A 83 1.86 16.90 7.99
N TRP A 84 1.98 15.59 8.20
CA TRP A 84 3.26 14.97 8.51
C TRP A 84 4.28 15.07 7.37
N ILE A 85 3.83 14.86 6.13
CA ILE A 85 4.69 15.04 4.95
C ILE A 85 5.18 16.49 4.88
N LYS A 86 4.28 17.48 5.01
CA LYS A 86 4.65 18.90 4.98
C LYS A 86 5.59 19.29 6.13
N GLU A 87 5.38 18.75 7.32
CA GLU A 87 6.27 18.95 8.47
C GLU A 87 7.70 18.49 8.14
N LEU A 88 7.86 17.27 7.62
CA LEU A 88 9.17 16.74 7.24
C LEU A 88 9.83 17.57 6.11
N GLN A 89 9.06 17.91 5.09
CA GLN A 89 9.55 18.74 3.98
C GLN A 89 9.97 20.14 4.44
N SER A 90 9.26 20.75 5.39
CA SER A 90 9.61 22.06 5.96
C SER A 90 10.95 22.06 6.70
N ARG A 91 11.39 20.88 7.15
CA ARG A 91 12.68 20.64 7.80
C ARG A 91 13.79 20.26 6.81
N GLY A 92 13.49 20.24 5.51
CA GLY A 92 14.44 19.94 4.43
C GLY A 92 14.55 18.47 4.08
N TYR A 93 13.74 17.59 4.66
CA TYR A 93 13.70 16.17 4.29
C TYR A 93 12.87 15.97 3.01
N LYS A 94 13.27 14.98 2.22
CA LYS A 94 12.51 14.52 1.06
C LYS A 94 11.64 13.34 1.45
N VAL A 95 10.41 13.30 0.93
CA VAL A 95 9.44 12.25 1.23
C VAL A 95 9.05 11.52 -0.05
N TYR A 96 9.24 10.20 -0.05
CA TYR A 96 8.96 9.33 -1.18
C TYR A 96 7.93 8.27 -0.80
N LEU A 97 7.08 7.89 -1.75
CA LEU A 97 6.19 6.74 -1.60
C LEU A 97 6.84 5.50 -2.23
N LEU A 98 6.89 4.40 -1.47
CA LEU A 98 7.27 3.07 -1.94
C LEU A 98 6.16 2.09 -1.52
N SER A 99 5.29 1.73 -2.46
CA SER A 99 4.04 1.05 -2.11
C SER A 99 3.74 -0.15 -3.00
N ASN A 100 3.35 -1.27 -2.37
CA ASN A 100 2.65 -2.35 -3.07
C ASN A 100 1.20 -1.89 -3.29
N TYR A 101 0.85 -1.62 -4.54
CA TYR A 101 -0.42 -1.00 -4.89
C TYR A 101 -0.73 -1.25 -6.37
N PRO A 102 -1.91 -1.76 -6.73
CA PRO A 102 -2.30 -1.90 -8.14
C PRO A 102 -2.34 -0.52 -8.83
N GLU A 103 -1.81 -0.45 -10.06
CA GLU A 103 -1.71 0.80 -10.82
C GLU A 103 -3.06 1.51 -10.96
N ASN A 104 -4.08 0.81 -11.47
CA ASN A 104 -5.42 1.35 -11.67
C ASN A 104 -6.12 1.79 -10.38
N TYR A 105 -5.81 1.15 -9.23
CA TYR A 105 -6.35 1.56 -7.92
C TYR A 105 -5.63 2.81 -7.41
N PHE A 106 -4.31 2.87 -7.58
CA PHE A 106 -3.55 4.05 -7.21
C PHE A 106 -4.03 5.28 -7.97
N GLU A 107 -4.21 5.17 -9.29
CA GLU A 107 -4.76 6.24 -10.13
C GLU A 107 -6.14 6.67 -9.65
N LEU A 108 -7.06 5.71 -9.43
CA LEU A 108 -8.41 6.00 -8.93
C LEU A 108 -8.38 6.75 -7.60
N HIS A 109 -7.55 6.29 -6.65
CA HIS A 109 -7.53 6.85 -5.30
C HIS A 109 -6.81 8.21 -5.22
N THR A 110 -5.84 8.49 -6.09
CA THR A 110 -5.18 9.81 -6.13
C THR A 110 -6.13 10.93 -6.52
N HIS A 111 -7.22 10.64 -7.21
CA HIS A 111 -8.23 11.63 -7.54
C HIS A 111 -9.16 11.98 -6.38
N ASN A 112 -9.35 11.06 -5.41
CA ASN A 112 -10.44 11.18 -4.44
C ASN A 112 -9.99 11.05 -2.98
N GLN A 113 -8.85 10.40 -2.68
CA GLN A 113 -8.54 9.96 -1.33
C GLN A 113 -7.07 10.13 -0.91
N LEU A 114 -6.15 10.30 -1.85
CA LEU A 114 -4.71 10.36 -1.59
C LEU A 114 -4.13 11.72 -1.96
N ASP A 115 -4.69 12.80 -1.43
CA ASP A 115 -4.26 14.19 -1.70
C ASP A 115 -2.75 14.36 -1.48
N PHE A 116 -2.19 13.68 -0.48
CA PHE A 116 -0.76 13.69 -0.17
C PHE A 116 0.11 13.14 -1.31
N ALA A 117 -0.42 12.30 -2.21
CA ALA A 117 0.34 11.75 -3.33
C ALA A 117 0.79 12.80 -4.35
N SER A 118 0.21 14.01 -4.31
CA SER A 118 0.58 15.15 -5.15
C SER A 118 1.72 15.99 -4.57
N ILE A 119 1.98 15.89 -3.26
CA ILE A 119 2.96 16.73 -2.56
C ILE A 119 4.27 16.02 -2.21
N VAL A 120 4.36 14.70 -2.41
CA VAL A 120 5.59 13.94 -2.18
C VAL A 120 6.64 14.23 -3.26
N ASP A 121 7.92 14.06 -2.91
CA ASP A 121 9.05 14.33 -3.80
C ASP A 121 9.23 13.26 -4.89
N GLY A 122 8.62 12.09 -4.70
CA GLY A 122 8.59 11.03 -5.70
C GLY A 122 7.84 9.79 -5.22
N LYS A 123 7.60 8.86 -6.15
CA LYS A 123 6.84 7.64 -5.84
C LYS A 123 7.26 6.47 -6.73
N ILE A 124 7.34 5.29 -6.12
CA ILE A 124 7.44 3.98 -6.79
C ILE A 124 6.23 3.17 -6.36
N ILE A 125 5.39 2.82 -7.32
CA ILE A 125 4.17 2.05 -7.14
C ILE A 125 4.34 0.70 -7.84
N SER A 126 4.19 -0.37 -7.13
CA SER A 126 4.50 -1.73 -7.60
C SER A 126 3.81 -2.10 -8.90
N GLY A 127 2.51 -1.77 -9.05
CA GLY A 127 1.75 -2.03 -10.26
C GLY A 127 2.29 -1.29 -11.50
N MET A 128 2.92 -0.14 -11.33
CA MET A 128 3.54 0.63 -12.42
C MET A 128 4.88 0.05 -12.84
N VAL A 129 5.71 -0.40 -11.87
CA VAL A 129 7.08 -0.90 -12.12
C VAL A 129 7.16 -2.41 -12.23
N LYS A 130 6.08 -3.15 -11.94
CA LYS A 130 5.95 -4.62 -11.97
C LYS A 130 6.90 -5.33 -10.99
N MET A 131 7.26 -4.64 -9.90
CA MET A 131 8.10 -5.10 -8.80
C MET A 131 7.35 -4.91 -7.49
N VAL A 132 7.56 -5.78 -6.48
CA VAL A 132 6.86 -5.71 -5.19
C VAL A 132 7.83 -5.80 -4.03
N LYS A 133 7.53 -5.12 -2.92
CA LYS A 133 8.19 -5.37 -1.64
C LYS A 133 7.79 -6.77 -1.15
N PRO A 134 8.68 -7.54 -0.52
CA PRO A 134 10.04 -7.17 -0.07
C PRO A 134 11.17 -7.49 -1.07
N ASP A 135 10.88 -7.73 -2.35
CA ASP A 135 11.89 -8.03 -3.36
C ASP A 135 12.88 -6.84 -3.49
N ALA A 136 14.18 -7.13 -3.64
CA ALA A 136 15.22 -6.09 -3.66
C ALA A 136 15.06 -5.08 -4.80
N ASP A 137 14.50 -5.53 -5.93
CA ASP A 137 14.41 -4.76 -7.17
C ASP A 137 13.58 -3.47 -7.02
N ILE A 138 12.51 -3.50 -6.22
CA ILE A 138 11.66 -2.32 -6.04
C ILE A 138 12.37 -1.21 -5.24
N TYR A 139 13.20 -1.58 -4.26
CA TYR A 139 14.02 -0.63 -3.50
C TYR A 139 15.12 -0.07 -4.37
N GLN A 140 15.79 -0.92 -5.16
CA GLN A 140 16.82 -0.49 -6.11
C GLN A 140 16.21 0.47 -7.14
N CYS A 141 15.02 0.16 -7.66
CA CYS A 141 14.27 1.06 -8.56
C CYS A 141 14.05 2.44 -7.93
N LEU A 142 13.70 2.50 -6.63
CA LEU A 142 13.56 3.77 -5.90
C LEU A 142 14.89 4.54 -5.85
N PHE A 143 15.99 3.85 -5.49
CA PHE A 143 17.30 4.47 -5.37
C PHE A 143 17.80 5.01 -6.71
N ASP A 144 17.70 4.21 -7.77
CA ASP A 144 18.15 4.58 -9.11
C ASP A 144 17.32 5.72 -9.71
N THR A 145 16.00 5.68 -9.50
CA THR A 145 15.10 6.70 -10.07
C THR A 145 15.35 8.08 -9.46
N TYR A 146 15.62 8.15 -8.16
CA TYR A 146 15.73 9.42 -7.46
C TYR A 146 17.15 9.75 -6.99
N GLY A 147 18.15 8.93 -7.34
CA GLY A 147 19.54 9.14 -6.96
C GLY A 147 19.77 9.06 -5.45
N LEU A 148 19.04 8.16 -4.77
CA LEU A 148 19.10 8.05 -3.30
C LEU A 148 20.23 7.12 -2.87
N LYS A 149 20.85 7.46 -1.73
CA LYS A 149 21.77 6.59 -1.03
C LYS A 149 21.00 5.87 0.08
N PRO A 150 20.99 4.53 0.10
CA PRO A 150 20.23 3.76 1.10
C PRO A 150 20.51 4.17 2.54
N GLU A 151 21.78 4.43 2.89
CA GLU A 151 22.22 4.82 4.23
C GLU A 151 21.70 6.20 4.69
N GLU A 152 21.23 7.03 3.75
CA GLU A 152 20.61 8.33 4.02
C GLU A 152 19.08 8.22 4.10
N CYS A 153 18.50 7.02 3.89
CA CYS A 153 17.06 6.78 3.85
C CYS A 153 16.54 6.12 5.14
N VAL A 154 15.38 6.59 5.59
CA VAL A 154 14.58 5.93 6.64
C VAL A 154 13.31 5.40 6.00
N PHE A 155 13.07 4.10 6.13
CA PHE A 155 11.91 3.43 5.56
C PHE A 155 10.89 3.07 6.65
N LEU A 156 9.63 3.47 6.46
CA LEU A 156 8.52 3.17 7.34
C LEU A 156 7.52 2.28 6.60
N ASP A 157 7.25 1.11 7.17
CA ASP A 157 6.25 0.16 6.62
C ASP A 157 5.61 -0.62 7.77
N ASP A 158 4.34 -0.99 7.64
CA ASP A 158 3.62 -1.78 8.66
C ASP A 158 3.97 -3.27 8.63
N ARG A 159 4.65 -3.75 7.58
CA ARG A 159 5.06 -5.13 7.39
C ARG A 159 6.56 -5.30 7.70
N PRO A 160 6.89 -6.10 8.75
CA PRO A 160 8.30 -6.33 9.12
C PRO A 160 9.17 -6.85 7.98
N GLU A 161 8.62 -7.75 7.14
CA GLU A 161 9.34 -8.30 5.99
C GLU A 161 9.73 -7.24 4.96
N ASN A 162 8.92 -6.19 4.78
CA ASN A 162 9.26 -5.07 3.91
C ASN A 162 10.41 -4.24 4.52
N ILE A 163 10.37 -4.02 5.83
CA ILE A 163 11.45 -3.34 6.55
C ILE A 163 12.76 -4.11 6.40
N GLU A 164 12.76 -5.42 6.65
CA GLU A 164 13.94 -6.28 6.49
C GLU A 164 14.48 -6.23 5.05
N GLY A 165 13.60 -6.16 4.04
CA GLY A 165 13.99 -5.99 2.64
C GLY A 165 14.80 -4.72 2.40
N GLY A 166 14.35 -3.58 2.92
CA GLY A 166 15.05 -2.30 2.83
C GLY A 166 16.35 -2.26 3.64
N GLU A 167 16.34 -2.84 4.84
CA GLU A 167 17.53 -2.89 5.72
C GLU A 167 18.68 -3.71 5.12
N LYS A 168 18.38 -4.80 4.41
CA LYS A 168 19.38 -5.60 3.68
C LYS A 168 20.11 -4.79 2.61
N LEU A 169 19.51 -3.70 2.14
CA LEU A 169 20.08 -2.79 1.14
C LEU A 169 20.70 -1.53 1.76
N GLY A 170 20.70 -1.43 3.10
CA GLY A 170 21.36 -0.35 3.83
C GLY A 170 20.46 0.78 4.33
N MET A 171 19.13 0.70 4.13
CA MET A 171 18.19 1.64 4.72
C MET A 171 18.10 1.47 6.24
N ARG A 172 17.67 2.50 6.95
CA ARG A 172 17.19 2.37 8.33
C ARG A 172 15.69 2.10 8.33
N GLY A 173 15.26 1.06 9.06
CA GLY A 173 13.87 0.62 9.09
C GLY A 173 13.10 1.06 10.34
N ILE A 174 11.82 1.40 10.18
CA ILE A 174 10.86 1.57 11.28
C ILE A 174 9.62 0.74 10.97
N VAL A 175 9.39 -0.36 11.72
CA VAL A 175 8.11 -1.05 11.65
C VAL A 175 7.03 -0.14 12.23
N PHE A 176 6.12 0.30 11.37
CA PHE A 176 5.05 1.21 11.73
C PHE A 176 3.97 0.50 12.54
N LYS A 177 3.70 0.99 13.72
CA LYS A 177 2.60 0.52 14.59
C LYS A 177 1.45 1.52 14.65
N ASN A 178 1.79 2.79 14.88
CA ASN A 178 0.91 3.94 14.87
C ASN A 178 1.75 5.21 14.65
N TYR A 179 1.06 6.33 14.42
CA TYR A 179 1.69 7.61 14.11
C TYR A 179 2.63 8.11 15.21
N GLU A 180 2.20 8.03 16.48
CA GLU A 180 2.94 8.54 17.62
C GLU A 180 4.26 7.78 17.85
N ASP A 181 4.21 6.44 17.83
CA ASP A 181 5.38 5.55 17.94
C ASP A 181 6.36 5.79 16.78
N ALA A 182 5.83 5.88 15.56
CA ALA A 182 6.65 6.08 14.37
C ALA A 182 7.33 7.46 14.37
N LYS A 183 6.60 8.52 14.77
CA LYS A 183 7.13 9.88 14.89
C LYS A 183 8.24 9.95 15.93
N GLU A 184 8.04 9.34 17.10
CA GLU A 184 9.07 9.30 18.16
C GLU A 184 10.36 8.60 17.69
N LYS A 185 10.23 7.45 17.01
CA LYS A 185 11.38 6.70 16.47
C LYS A 185 12.09 7.47 15.37
N LEU A 186 11.32 8.09 14.47
CA LEU A 186 11.88 8.89 13.40
C LEU A 186 12.67 10.08 13.93
N GLU A 187 12.14 10.82 14.93
CA GLU A 187 12.83 11.93 15.56
C GLU A 187 14.18 11.53 16.18
N LYS A 188 14.28 10.34 16.78
CA LYS A 188 15.55 9.81 17.31
C LYS A 188 16.59 9.53 16.23
N ILE A 189 16.15 9.22 15.00
CA ILE A 189 17.04 8.95 13.87
C ILE A 189 17.50 10.26 13.21
N LEU A 190 16.64 11.28 13.22
CA LEU A 190 16.85 12.56 12.53
C LEU A 190 17.64 13.59 13.37
N GLN A 191 17.97 13.26 14.63
CA GLN A 191 18.85 14.07 15.51
C GLN A 191 20.31 13.88 15.13
#